data_8f395e7c614dc4996d0edfa6c093e0ee
#
_entry.id   8f395e7c614dc4996d0edfa6c093e0ee
#
_cell.length_a   1.000
_cell.length_b   1.000
_cell.length_c   1.000
_cell.angle_alpha   90.00
_cell.angle_beta   90.00
_cell.angle_gamma   90.00
#
_symmetry.space_group_name_H-M   'P 1'
#
loop_
_entity.id
_entity.type
_entity.pdbx_description
1 polymer ?
#
loop_
_entity_poly.entity_id
_entity_poly.type
_entity_poly.pdbx_seq_one_letter_code
_entity_poly.pdbx_strand_id
1 'polypeptide(L)'
;MGLYPACPDISREHMAGILLAVLLILILLVYWQFILAEGTYLGRSIVAKLYDWTAGRYDRIKAYDVELEDATLGRPLAAALAHVPRPMVLDVATGTGRVPMSLLRQPAFRGTIVGLDLSAGMLAQARRNLAEHAGRAYLVQGDACRLPFPDAAFHAVTCCEALEFMPHPRAALAEMTRVLKPGGWLLFTNRIGWEARFLPGKVFPRRRVASVLQDLPLEEVQEVVWEVNYDQVWARRRA
;
A
#
# COMPACT_ATOMS: atom_id res chain seq x y z
N MET A 1 -33.39 11.09 -58.34
CA MET A 1 -34.22 10.72 -57.18
C MET A 1 -33.50 9.59 -56.46
N GLY A 2 -32.61 9.92 -55.55
CA GLY A 2 -31.76 8.94 -54.84
C GLY A 2 -32.53 8.37 -53.64
N LEU A 3 -32.74 7.09 -53.67
CA LEU A 3 -33.26 6.31 -52.54
C LEU A 3 -32.13 6.21 -51.48
N TYR A 4 -32.25 6.95 -50.38
CA TYR A 4 -31.44 6.70 -49.19
C TYR A 4 -31.90 5.36 -48.61
N PRO A 5 -31.00 4.41 -48.28
CA PRO A 5 -31.38 3.20 -47.58
C PRO A 5 -31.97 3.58 -46.22
N ALA A 6 -33.15 3.04 -45.91
CA ALA A 6 -33.78 3.21 -44.60
C ALA A 6 -32.83 2.68 -43.51
N CYS A 7 -32.64 3.49 -42.49
CA CYS A 7 -31.88 3.08 -41.29
C CYS A 7 -32.57 1.84 -40.67
N PRO A 8 -31.88 0.75 -40.36
CA PRO A 8 -32.49 -0.45 -39.79
C PRO A 8 -33.20 -0.08 -38.49
N ASP A 9 -34.49 -0.35 -38.40
CA ASP A 9 -35.31 -0.15 -37.22
C ASP A 9 -34.87 -1.18 -36.17
N ILE A 10 -34.20 -0.72 -35.11
CA ILE A 10 -33.74 -1.59 -34.02
C ILE A 10 -35.01 -2.02 -33.26
N SER A 11 -35.33 -3.32 -33.28
CA SER A 11 -36.49 -3.82 -32.58
C SER A 11 -36.41 -3.52 -31.08
N ARG A 12 -37.57 -3.36 -30.41
CA ARG A 12 -37.61 -3.10 -28.95
C ARG A 12 -36.87 -4.13 -28.12
N GLU A 13 -36.85 -5.38 -28.58
CA GLU A 13 -36.12 -6.48 -27.94
C GLU A 13 -34.60 -6.31 -28.01
N HIS A 14 -34.07 -5.91 -29.17
CA HIS A 14 -32.63 -5.61 -29.32
C HIS A 14 -32.21 -4.42 -28.46
N MET A 15 -33.05 -3.38 -28.39
CA MET A 15 -32.79 -2.22 -27.54
C MET A 15 -32.79 -2.58 -26.05
N ALA A 16 -33.74 -3.41 -25.60
CA ALA A 16 -33.76 -3.91 -24.23
C ALA A 16 -32.53 -4.77 -23.90
N GLY A 17 -32.08 -5.64 -24.82
CA GLY A 17 -30.85 -6.43 -24.69
C GLY A 17 -29.61 -5.55 -24.58
N ILE A 18 -29.49 -4.49 -25.39
CA ILE A 18 -28.37 -3.53 -25.32
C ILE A 18 -28.36 -2.80 -23.99
N LEU A 19 -29.51 -2.31 -23.52
CA LEU A 19 -29.61 -1.62 -22.23
C LEU A 19 -29.23 -2.51 -21.06
N LEU A 20 -29.67 -3.77 -21.08
CA LEU A 20 -29.29 -4.75 -20.05
C LEU A 20 -27.78 -5.03 -20.05
N ALA A 21 -27.18 -5.19 -21.24
CA ALA A 21 -25.74 -5.39 -21.37
C ALA A 21 -24.95 -4.18 -20.87
N VAL A 22 -25.36 -2.96 -21.21
CA VAL A 22 -24.77 -1.73 -20.71
C VAL A 22 -24.87 -1.63 -19.18
N LEU A 23 -26.04 -1.92 -18.63
CA LEU A 23 -26.22 -1.92 -17.17
C LEU A 23 -25.30 -2.94 -16.48
N LEU A 24 -25.18 -4.13 -17.01
CA LEU A 24 -24.28 -5.16 -16.48
C LEU A 24 -22.82 -4.70 -16.52
N ILE A 25 -22.37 -4.12 -17.63
CA ILE A 25 -21.02 -3.58 -17.76
C ILE A 25 -20.77 -2.48 -16.73
N LEU A 26 -21.73 -1.58 -16.52
CA LEU A 26 -21.60 -0.52 -15.50
C LEU A 26 -21.51 -1.10 -14.10
N ILE A 27 -22.32 -2.10 -13.76
CA ILE A 27 -22.24 -2.80 -12.46
C ILE A 27 -20.85 -3.44 -12.27
N LEU A 28 -20.33 -4.12 -13.29
CA LEU A 28 -19.01 -4.76 -13.24
C LEU A 28 -17.90 -3.72 -13.11
N LEU A 29 -17.98 -2.58 -13.80
CA LEU A 29 -17.03 -1.48 -13.67
C LEU A 29 -17.06 -0.85 -12.27
N VAL A 30 -18.24 -0.65 -11.70
CA VAL A 30 -18.39 -0.14 -10.32
C VAL A 30 -17.81 -1.14 -9.33
N TYR A 31 -18.14 -2.43 -9.47
CA TYR A 31 -17.58 -3.49 -8.64
C TYR A 31 -16.04 -3.52 -8.73
N TRP A 32 -15.51 -3.53 -9.95
CA TRP A 32 -14.06 -3.49 -10.15
C TRP A 32 -13.43 -2.27 -9.50
N GLN A 33 -13.99 -1.07 -9.72
CA GLN A 33 -13.42 0.18 -9.25
C GLN A 33 -13.43 0.32 -7.72
N PHE A 34 -14.50 -0.13 -7.06
CA PHE A 34 -14.68 0.11 -5.61
C PHE A 34 -14.34 -1.11 -4.75
N ILE A 35 -14.37 -2.33 -5.28
CA ILE A 35 -14.08 -3.55 -4.52
C ILE A 35 -12.68 -4.08 -4.84
N LEU A 36 -12.33 -4.23 -6.12
CA LEU A 36 -11.03 -4.81 -6.49
C LEU A 36 -9.91 -3.75 -6.53
N ALA A 37 -10.20 -2.55 -7.02
CA ALA A 37 -9.22 -1.48 -7.18
C ALA A 37 -9.28 -0.43 -6.06
N GLU A 38 -10.21 -0.54 -5.11
CA GLU A 38 -10.35 0.32 -3.93
C GLU A 38 -10.26 1.83 -4.26
N GLY A 39 -10.83 2.24 -5.39
CA GLY A 39 -10.84 3.63 -5.83
C GLY A 39 -9.51 4.17 -6.39
N THR A 40 -8.48 3.33 -6.55
CA THR A 40 -7.12 3.77 -6.92
C THR A 40 -7.05 4.57 -8.22
N TYR A 41 -7.96 4.31 -9.17
CA TYR A 41 -8.01 5.03 -10.46
C TYR A 41 -8.88 6.30 -10.41
N LEU A 42 -9.61 6.53 -9.32
CA LEU A 42 -10.39 7.75 -9.08
C LEU A 42 -9.60 8.83 -8.33
N GLY A 43 -8.37 8.50 -7.95
CA GLY A 43 -7.44 9.41 -7.29
C GLY A 43 -7.42 9.30 -5.76
N ARG A 44 -6.34 9.82 -5.19
CA ARG A 44 -5.99 9.68 -3.76
C ARG A 44 -7.08 10.12 -2.78
N SER A 45 -7.85 11.15 -3.14
CA SER A 45 -8.92 11.67 -2.26
C SER A 45 -10.08 10.69 -2.11
N ILE A 46 -10.38 9.91 -3.16
CA ILE A 46 -11.40 8.88 -3.11
C ILE A 46 -10.91 7.70 -2.27
N VAL A 47 -9.69 7.25 -2.50
CA VAL A 47 -9.05 6.20 -1.69
C VAL A 47 -9.10 6.59 -0.21
N ALA A 48 -8.61 7.79 0.16
CA ALA A 48 -8.62 8.26 1.54
C ALA A 48 -10.03 8.23 2.17
N LYS A 49 -11.05 8.70 1.44
CA LYS A 49 -12.45 8.68 1.93
C LYS A 49 -13.00 7.26 2.14
N LEU A 50 -12.66 6.33 1.26
CA LEU A 50 -13.04 4.91 1.42
C LEU A 50 -12.43 4.32 2.68
N TYR A 51 -11.15 4.60 2.90
CA TYR A 51 -10.44 4.16 4.11
C TYR A 51 -10.93 4.88 5.38
N ASP A 52 -11.27 6.18 5.32
CA ASP A 52 -11.91 6.89 6.43
C ASP A 52 -13.23 6.22 6.84
N TRP A 53 -14.04 5.84 5.87
CA TRP A 53 -15.33 5.17 6.12
C TRP A 53 -15.17 3.77 6.70
N THR A 54 -14.14 3.04 6.31
CA THR A 54 -13.90 1.65 6.76
C THR A 54 -13.06 1.56 8.04
N ALA A 55 -12.36 2.62 8.44
CA ALA A 55 -11.35 2.63 9.50
C ALA A 55 -11.81 1.96 10.82
N GLY A 56 -13.03 2.25 11.27
CA GLY A 56 -13.57 1.67 12.51
C GLY A 56 -13.86 0.16 12.46
N ARG A 57 -13.86 -0.45 11.28
CA ARG A 57 -14.10 -1.88 11.07
C ARG A 57 -12.87 -2.60 10.50
N TYR A 58 -11.85 -1.85 10.11
CA TYR A 58 -10.72 -2.35 9.32
C TYR A 58 -10.00 -3.50 10.02
N ASP A 59 -9.63 -3.34 11.28
CA ASP A 59 -8.91 -4.37 12.05
C ASP A 59 -9.74 -5.66 12.18
N ARG A 60 -11.07 -5.53 12.29
CA ARG A 60 -12.00 -6.67 12.35
C ARG A 60 -12.12 -7.37 11.00
N ILE A 61 -12.09 -6.61 9.90
CA ILE A 61 -12.15 -7.17 8.53
C ILE A 61 -10.85 -7.92 8.22
N LYS A 62 -9.72 -7.33 8.57
CA LYS A 62 -8.40 -7.91 8.29
C LYS A 62 -8.06 -9.07 9.23
N ALA A 63 -8.53 -9.04 10.49
CA ALA A 63 -8.34 -10.10 11.48
C ALA A 63 -6.90 -10.62 11.55
N TYR A 64 -5.92 -9.71 11.61
CA TYR A 64 -4.50 -10.05 11.62
C TYR A 64 -4.14 -11.01 12.75
N ASP A 65 -3.40 -12.05 12.42
CA ASP A 65 -2.77 -12.95 13.39
C ASP A 65 -1.51 -12.29 13.96
N VAL A 66 -1.57 -11.92 15.25
CA VAL A 66 -0.50 -11.19 15.94
C VAL A 66 0.83 -11.94 15.91
N GLU A 67 0.80 -13.28 16.09
CA GLU A 67 2.02 -14.07 16.11
C GLU A 67 2.65 -14.17 14.72
N LEU A 68 1.83 -14.33 13.68
CA LEU A 68 2.27 -14.31 12.30
C LEU A 68 2.88 -12.96 11.92
N GLU A 69 2.21 -11.85 12.30
CA GLU A 69 2.71 -10.49 12.09
C GLU A 69 4.07 -10.27 12.76
N ASP A 70 4.19 -10.70 14.00
CA ASP A 70 5.45 -10.58 14.74
C ASP A 70 6.55 -11.46 14.13
N ALA A 71 6.20 -12.63 13.60
CA ALA A 71 7.15 -13.53 12.97
C ALA A 71 7.63 -13.02 11.61
N THR A 72 6.74 -12.42 10.83
CA THR A 72 7.00 -12.10 9.41
C THR A 72 7.35 -10.63 9.16
N LEU A 73 6.97 -9.72 10.06
CA LEU A 73 7.27 -8.29 9.99
C LEU A 73 8.13 -7.83 11.16
N GLY A 74 7.61 -7.96 12.39
CA GLY A 74 8.24 -7.37 13.57
C GLY A 74 9.64 -7.89 13.86
N ARG A 75 9.82 -9.20 13.96
CA ARG A 75 11.12 -9.84 14.26
C ARG A 75 12.15 -9.60 13.15
N PRO A 76 11.85 -9.82 11.86
CA PRO A 76 12.80 -9.54 10.79
C PRO A 76 13.23 -8.08 10.74
N LEU A 77 12.29 -7.13 10.89
CA LEU A 77 12.60 -5.71 10.88
C LEU A 77 13.44 -5.29 12.09
N ALA A 78 13.12 -5.81 13.29
CA ALA A 78 13.92 -5.58 14.48
C ALA A 78 15.34 -6.16 14.36
N ALA A 79 15.47 -7.34 13.75
CA ALA A 79 16.78 -7.97 13.48
C ALA A 79 17.63 -7.16 12.49
N ALA A 80 17.02 -6.69 11.40
CA ALA A 80 17.68 -5.83 10.42
C ALA A 80 18.21 -4.52 11.02
N LEU A 81 17.56 -4.03 12.09
CA LEU A 81 17.91 -2.80 12.80
C LEU A 81 18.73 -3.00 14.08
N ALA A 82 19.09 -4.23 14.41
CA ALA A 82 19.75 -4.56 15.70
C ALA A 82 21.11 -3.86 15.90
N HIS A 83 21.78 -3.48 14.81
CA HIS A 83 23.05 -2.75 14.85
C HIS A 83 22.90 -1.25 15.13
N VAL A 84 21.66 -0.71 15.14
CA VAL A 84 21.37 0.70 15.39
C VAL A 84 20.80 0.85 16.80
N PRO A 85 21.46 1.55 17.73
CA PRO A 85 21.00 1.61 19.13
C PRO A 85 19.61 2.22 19.32
N ARG A 86 19.26 3.23 18.55
CA ARG A 86 17.95 3.93 18.56
C ARG A 86 17.47 4.16 17.13
N PRO A 87 17.02 3.14 16.44
CA PRO A 87 16.58 3.29 15.06
C PRO A 87 15.32 4.15 14.96
N MET A 88 15.25 4.97 13.92
CA MET A 88 14.05 5.70 13.52
C MET A 88 13.47 5.04 12.27
N VAL A 89 12.23 4.60 12.34
CA VAL A 89 11.51 3.89 11.28
C VAL A 89 10.35 4.75 10.78
N LEU A 90 10.11 4.75 9.48
CA LEU A 90 8.92 5.32 8.88
C LEU A 90 8.06 4.18 8.33
N ASP A 91 6.78 4.15 8.70
CA ASP A 91 5.79 3.27 8.10
C ASP A 91 4.83 4.10 7.24
N VAL A 92 4.92 3.91 5.93
CA VAL A 92 4.16 4.65 4.91
C VAL A 92 2.86 3.91 4.60
N ALA A 93 1.75 4.63 4.60
CA ALA A 93 0.39 4.09 4.60
C ALA A 93 0.18 3.14 5.78
N THR A 94 0.44 3.66 6.98
CA THR A 94 0.46 2.89 8.23
C THR A 94 -0.91 2.30 8.59
N GLY A 95 -1.99 2.78 7.98
CA GLY A 95 -3.35 2.34 8.26
C GLY A 95 -3.69 2.47 9.75
N THR A 96 -4.11 1.38 10.34
CA THR A 96 -4.45 1.31 11.77
C THR A 96 -3.24 1.02 12.68
N GLY A 97 -2.01 1.04 12.13
CA GLY A 97 -0.77 0.85 12.89
C GLY A 97 -0.26 -0.58 12.97
N ARG A 98 -0.55 -1.43 11.98
CA ARG A 98 -0.15 -2.85 11.91
C ARG A 98 1.35 -3.05 12.09
N VAL A 99 2.17 -2.44 11.22
CA VAL A 99 3.64 -2.56 11.28
C VAL A 99 4.20 -1.90 12.55
N PRO A 100 3.80 -0.68 12.95
CA PRO A 100 4.17 -0.11 14.23
C PRO A 100 3.92 -1.02 15.43
N MET A 101 2.73 -1.62 15.55
CA MET A 101 2.41 -2.52 16.64
C MET A 101 3.32 -3.75 16.66
N SER A 102 3.50 -4.40 15.50
CA SER A 102 4.34 -5.58 15.37
C SER A 102 5.80 -5.27 15.76
N LEU A 103 6.36 -4.15 15.27
CA LEU A 103 7.74 -3.77 15.58
C LEU A 103 7.93 -3.37 17.04
N LEU A 104 6.99 -2.59 17.62
CA LEU A 104 7.09 -2.09 18.99
C LEU A 104 6.96 -3.18 20.07
N ARG A 105 6.29 -4.30 19.74
CA ARG A 105 6.25 -5.50 20.59
C ARG A 105 7.60 -6.23 20.67
N GLN A 106 8.52 -5.99 19.72
CA GLN A 106 9.81 -6.69 19.74
C GLN A 106 10.73 -6.14 20.83
N PRO A 107 11.20 -6.97 21.78
CA PRO A 107 12.07 -6.51 22.88
C PRO A 107 13.42 -5.95 22.38
N ALA A 108 13.89 -6.43 21.22
CA ALA A 108 15.12 -5.97 20.59
C ALA A 108 15.00 -4.57 19.98
N PHE A 109 13.80 -4.10 19.65
CA PHE A 109 13.60 -2.80 19.06
C PHE A 109 13.53 -1.71 20.14
N ARG A 110 14.53 -0.84 20.18
CA ARG A 110 14.64 0.28 21.14
C ARG A 110 14.42 1.65 20.47
N GLY A 111 13.95 1.64 19.23
CA GLY A 111 13.77 2.84 18.42
C GLY A 111 12.40 3.49 18.54
N THR A 112 12.19 4.40 17.61
CA THR A 112 10.97 5.16 17.41
C THR A 112 10.41 4.84 16.02
N ILE A 113 9.09 4.80 15.90
CA ILE A 113 8.42 4.64 14.61
C ILE A 113 7.47 5.81 14.33
N VAL A 114 7.50 6.30 13.11
CA VAL A 114 6.57 7.31 12.59
C VAL A 114 5.66 6.60 11.60
N GLY A 115 4.35 6.59 11.86
CA GLY A 115 3.33 6.11 10.92
C GLY A 115 2.79 7.29 10.13
N LEU A 116 2.83 7.20 8.80
CA LEU A 116 2.23 8.18 7.90
C LEU A 116 1.06 7.55 7.15
N ASP A 117 -0.08 8.24 7.12
CA ASP A 117 -1.22 7.85 6.30
C ASP A 117 -1.94 9.07 5.73
N LEU A 118 -2.62 8.90 4.62
CA LEU A 118 -3.43 9.95 4.00
C LEU A 118 -4.81 10.07 4.69
N SER A 119 -5.33 8.96 5.24
CA SER A 119 -6.63 8.85 5.90
C SER A 119 -6.54 9.30 7.35
N ALA A 120 -7.28 10.35 7.70
CA ALA A 120 -7.41 10.80 9.09
C ALA A 120 -8.13 9.76 9.97
N GLY A 121 -9.08 9.02 9.40
CA GLY A 121 -9.81 7.95 10.08
C GLY A 121 -8.88 6.79 10.46
N MET A 122 -8.00 6.35 9.56
CA MET A 122 -6.99 5.34 9.84
C MET A 122 -6.04 5.81 10.95
N LEU A 123 -5.53 7.03 10.88
CA LEU A 123 -4.66 7.59 11.92
C LEU A 123 -5.36 7.71 13.28
N ALA A 124 -6.65 8.03 13.30
CA ALA A 124 -7.42 8.05 14.54
C ALA A 124 -7.53 6.64 15.16
N GLN A 125 -7.68 5.60 14.35
CA GLN A 125 -7.65 4.20 14.82
C GLN A 125 -6.23 3.80 15.26
N ALA A 126 -5.20 4.12 14.46
CA ALA A 126 -3.80 3.86 14.82
C ALA A 126 -3.43 4.49 16.18
N ARG A 127 -3.91 5.70 16.45
CA ARG A 127 -3.67 6.36 17.74
C ARG A 127 -4.26 5.58 18.91
N ARG A 128 -5.43 4.96 18.74
CA ARG A 128 -6.02 4.08 19.77
C ARG A 128 -5.20 2.81 19.94
N ASN A 129 -4.85 2.17 18.85
CA ASN A 129 -4.11 0.91 18.86
C ASN A 129 -2.68 1.06 19.44
N LEU A 130 -2.05 2.22 19.26
CA LEU A 130 -0.68 2.52 19.69
C LEU A 130 -0.62 3.28 21.02
N ALA A 131 -1.73 3.42 21.75
CA ALA A 131 -1.80 4.23 22.98
C ALA A 131 -0.78 3.80 24.04
N GLU A 132 -0.53 2.49 24.20
CA GLU A 132 0.44 1.94 25.14
C GLU A 132 1.91 2.22 24.73
N HIS A 133 2.12 2.65 23.49
CA HIS A 133 3.44 2.98 22.95
C HIS A 133 3.64 4.49 22.74
N ALA A 134 2.84 5.32 23.45
CA ALA A 134 2.99 6.77 23.42
C ALA A 134 4.44 7.16 23.79
N GLY A 135 5.05 8.06 23.00
CA GLY A 135 6.46 8.43 23.14
C GLY A 135 7.45 7.61 22.30
N ARG A 136 7.00 6.48 21.70
CA ARG A 136 7.79 5.70 20.72
C ARG A 136 7.10 5.57 19.36
N ALA A 137 5.79 5.83 19.30
CA ALA A 137 5.00 5.86 18.07
C ALA A 137 4.48 7.29 17.83
N TYR A 138 4.71 7.82 16.66
CA TYR A 138 4.22 9.12 16.20
C TYR A 138 3.41 8.95 14.94
N LEU A 139 2.37 9.76 14.74
CA LEU A 139 1.47 9.67 13.59
C LEU A 139 1.43 11.00 12.86
N VAL A 140 1.58 10.94 11.54
CA VAL A 140 1.60 12.11 10.65
C VAL A 140 0.62 11.87 9.50
N GLN A 141 -0.25 12.83 9.24
CA GLN A 141 -1.08 12.80 8.05
C GLN A 141 -0.29 13.35 6.85
N GLY A 142 -0.20 12.56 5.76
CA GLY A 142 0.60 12.96 4.62
C GLY A 142 0.41 12.08 3.39
N ASP A 143 0.98 12.53 2.28
CA ASP A 143 0.97 11.84 0.99
C ASP A 143 2.27 11.05 0.80
N ALA A 144 2.16 9.76 0.54
CA ALA A 144 3.29 8.88 0.25
C ALA A 144 4.12 9.30 -0.97
N CYS A 145 3.49 9.96 -1.94
CA CYS A 145 4.17 10.48 -3.14
C CYS A 145 4.90 11.81 -2.89
N ARG A 146 4.76 12.39 -1.69
CA ARG A 146 5.45 13.61 -1.25
C ARG A 146 5.62 13.60 0.26
N LEU A 147 6.59 12.85 0.73
CA LEU A 147 6.83 12.67 2.16
C LEU A 147 7.33 13.96 2.82
N PRO A 148 6.70 14.41 3.94
CA PRO A 148 7.06 15.66 4.62
C PRO A 148 8.30 15.49 5.53
N PHE A 149 9.27 14.73 5.09
CA PHE A 149 10.49 14.44 5.84
C PHE A 149 11.74 14.81 5.03
N PRO A 150 12.84 15.19 5.69
CA PRO A 150 14.10 15.43 5.01
C PRO A 150 14.72 14.15 4.44
N ASP A 151 15.68 14.32 3.55
CA ASP A 151 16.47 13.21 3.00
C ASP A 151 17.22 12.49 4.11
N ALA A 152 17.39 11.19 3.96
CA ALA A 152 18.19 10.35 4.86
C ALA A 152 17.80 10.48 6.35
N ALA A 153 16.51 10.57 6.66
CA ALA A 153 16.00 10.71 8.03
C ALA A 153 15.87 9.36 8.76
N PHE A 154 15.48 8.30 8.03
CA PHE A 154 15.06 7.04 8.63
C PHE A 154 16.05 5.90 8.37
N HIS A 155 16.19 5.00 9.36
CA HIS A 155 17.03 3.80 9.26
C HIS A 155 16.30 2.64 8.55
N ALA A 156 14.98 2.64 8.60
CA ALA A 156 14.13 1.79 7.78
C ALA A 156 12.87 2.54 7.35
N VAL A 157 12.37 2.18 6.18
CA VAL A 157 11.08 2.64 5.66
C VAL A 157 10.27 1.41 5.25
N THR A 158 9.01 1.35 5.70
CA THR A 158 8.10 0.25 5.38
C THR A 158 6.87 0.76 4.63
N CYS A 159 6.26 -0.10 3.80
CA CYS A 159 4.99 0.16 3.13
C CYS A 159 4.32 -1.19 2.82
N CYS A 160 3.38 -1.63 3.66
CA CYS A 160 2.75 -2.93 3.54
C CYS A 160 1.30 -2.82 3.04
N GLU A 161 0.95 -3.63 2.02
CA GLU A 161 -0.39 -3.76 1.42
C GLU A 161 -1.04 -2.42 1.00
N ALA A 162 -0.24 -1.50 0.44
CA ALA A 162 -0.73 -0.16 0.15
C ALA A 162 -0.19 0.43 -1.16
N LEU A 163 0.96 -0.04 -1.64
CA LEU A 163 1.65 0.58 -2.76
C LEU A 163 0.81 0.59 -4.05
N GLU A 164 0.02 -0.46 -4.29
CA GLU A 164 -0.87 -0.59 -5.43
C GLU A 164 -2.04 0.39 -5.43
N PHE A 165 -2.40 0.93 -4.27
CA PHE A 165 -3.47 1.93 -4.14
C PHE A 165 -2.98 3.37 -4.30
N MET A 166 -1.67 3.56 -4.43
CA MET A 166 -1.08 4.88 -4.65
C MET A 166 -1.25 5.34 -6.10
N PRO A 167 -1.45 6.64 -6.37
CA PRO A 167 -1.57 7.15 -7.74
C PRO A 167 -0.35 6.80 -8.59
N HIS A 168 0.84 6.93 -8.02
CA HIS A 168 2.14 6.74 -8.67
C HIS A 168 3.07 5.88 -7.80
N PRO A 169 2.97 4.53 -7.83
CA PRO A 169 3.77 3.64 -6.98
C PRO A 169 5.28 3.87 -7.07
N ARG A 170 5.79 4.14 -8.28
CA ARG A 170 7.23 4.44 -8.47
C ARG A 170 7.66 5.75 -7.82
N ALA A 171 6.82 6.79 -7.87
CA ALA A 171 7.10 8.06 -7.20
C ALA A 171 7.11 7.90 -5.67
N ALA A 172 6.19 7.10 -5.14
CA ALA A 172 6.18 6.78 -3.72
C ALA A 172 7.45 6.01 -3.30
N LEU A 173 7.88 5.02 -4.09
CA LEU A 173 9.14 4.30 -3.83
C LEU A 173 10.37 5.23 -3.91
N ALA A 174 10.38 6.19 -4.83
CA ALA A 174 11.45 7.20 -4.92
C ALA A 174 11.49 8.07 -3.65
N GLU A 175 10.34 8.55 -3.17
CA GLU A 175 10.23 9.31 -1.93
C GLU A 175 10.66 8.49 -0.69
N MET A 176 10.20 7.24 -0.59
CA MET A 176 10.63 6.31 0.46
C MET A 176 12.15 6.12 0.45
N THR A 177 12.74 5.95 -0.75
CA THR A 177 14.20 5.82 -0.91
C THR A 177 14.91 7.12 -0.56
N ARG A 178 14.35 8.30 -0.91
CA ARG A 178 14.94 9.61 -0.58
C ARG A 178 15.08 9.81 0.92
N VAL A 179 14.03 9.49 1.68
CA VAL A 179 14.03 9.69 3.14
C VAL A 179 14.77 8.60 3.92
N LEU A 180 15.10 7.49 3.27
CA LEU A 180 15.87 6.39 3.85
C LEU A 180 17.35 6.78 3.95
N LYS A 181 18.03 6.47 5.04
CA LYS A 181 19.48 6.68 5.21
C LYS A 181 20.28 5.76 4.28
N PRO A 182 21.49 6.18 3.84
CA PRO A 182 22.45 5.25 3.25
C PRO A 182 22.65 4.02 4.14
N GLY A 183 22.62 2.82 3.56
CA GLY A 183 22.67 1.56 4.30
C GLY A 183 21.38 1.17 5.03
N GLY A 184 20.33 2.00 4.97
CA GLY A 184 19.03 1.72 5.58
C GLY A 184 18.18 0.73 4.78
N TRP A 185 17.15 0.16 5.43
CA TRP A 185 16.31 -0.88 4.87
C TRP A 185 14.98 -0.34 4.35
N LEU A 186 14.63 -0.70 3.13
CA LEU A 186 13.30 -0.54 2.55
C LEU A 186 12.60 -1.89 2.58
N LEU A 187 11.40 -1.93 3.17
CA LEU A 187 10.50 -3.08 3.12
C LEU A 187 9.17 -2.62 2.52
N PHE A 188 8.78 -3.19 1.41
CA PHE A 188 7.42 -2.99 0.91
C PHE A 188 6.82 -4.31 0.44
N THR A 189 5.50 -4.34 0.26
CA THR A 189 4.84 -5.50 -0.31
C THR A 189 4.44 -5.24 -1.76
N ASN A 190 4.56 -6.27 -2.58
CA ASN A 190 4.11 -6.28 -3.95
C ASN A 190 2.93 -7.24 -4.09
N ARG A 191 1.79 -6.72 -4.53
CA ARG A 191 0.59 -7.55 -4.73
C ARG A 191 0.80 -8.51 -5.89
N ILE A 192 0.46 -9.77 -5.66
CA ILE A 192 0.58 -10.87 -6.60
C ILE A 192 -0.77 -11.59 -6.77
N GLY A 193 -0.79 -12.68 -7.53
CA GLY A 193 -1.99 -13.48 -7.72
C GLY A 193 -2.91 -12.95 -8.82
N TRP A 194 -4.13 -13.46 -8.85
CA TRP A 194 -5.08 -13.17 -9.94
C TRP A 194 -5.62 -11.72 -9.86
N GLU A 195 -5.80 -11.20 -8.65
CA GLU A 195 -6.30 -9.84 -8.43
C GLU A 195 -5.33 -8.76 -8.93
N ALA A 196 -4.02 -9.02 -8.88
CA ALA A 196 -3.00 -8.13 -9.41
C ALA A 196 -3.21 -7.79 -10.90
N ARG A 197 -3.85 -8.71 -11.67
CA ARG A 197 -4.17 -8.48 -13.08
C ARG A 197 -5.20 -7.37 -13.31
N PHE A 198 -6.00 -7.07 -12.28
CA PHE A 198 -6.99 -6.00 -12.32
C PHE A 198 -6.47 -4.64 -11.85
N LEU A 199 -5.17 -4.55 -11.55
CA LEU A 199 -4.48 -3.33 -11.09
C LEU A 199 -3.37 -2.92 -12.09
N PRO A 200 -3.70 -2.66 -13.37
CA PRO A 200 -2.69 -2.34 -14.38
C PRO A 200 -1.91 -1.08 -13.99
N GLY A 201 -0.58 -1.15 -14.10
CA GLY A 201 0.33 -0.06 -13.75
C GLY A 201 0.52 0.19 -12.26
N LYS A 202 -0.07 -0.65 -11.39
CA LYS A 202 -0.03 -0.48 -9.93
C LYS A 202 0.82 -1.55 -9.22
N VAL A 203 1.03 -2.67 -9.86
CA VAL A 203 1.78 -3.81 -9.33
C VAL A 203 3.01 -4.09 -10.18
N PHE A 204 4.01 -4.74 -9.61
CA PHE A 204 5.23 -5.10 -10.33
C PHE A 204 5.23 -6.59 -10.68
N PRO A 205 5.79 -6.97 -11.85
CA PRO A 205 5.90 -8.36 -12.21
C PRO A 205 6.74 -9.13 -11.19
N ARG A 206 6.20 -10.23 -10.65
CA ARG A 206 6.89 -11.10 -9.70
C ARG A 206 8.24 -11.56 -10.26
N ARG A 207 9.27 -11.62 -9.45
CA ARG A 207 10.67 -11.96 -9.80
C ARG A 207 11.33 -10.95 -10.76
N ARG A 208 10.72 -9.78 -10.97
CA ARG A 208 11.29 -8.68 -11.77
C ARG A 208 11.35 -7.36 -11.02
N VAL A 209 11.05 -7.36 -9.72
CA VAL A 209 11.02 -6.14 -8.93
C VAL A 209 12.39 -5.47 -8.91
N ALA A 210 13.49 -6.23 -8.80
CA ALA A 210 14.85 -5.69 -8.88
C ALA A 210 15.08 -4.86 -10.16
N SER A 211 14.60 -5.34 -11.32
CA SER A 211 14.73 -4.59 -12.58
C SER A 211 13.87 -3.33 -12.62
N VAL A 212 12.74 -3.32 -11.89
CA VAL A 212 11.88 -2.14 -11.77
C VAL A 212 12.50 -1.06 -10.90
N LEU A 213 13.29 -1.48 -9.90
CA LEU A 213 13.96 -0.60 -8.93
C LEU A 213 15.37 -0.14 -9.36
N GLN A 214 15.86 -0.57 -10.54
CA GLN A 214 17.25 -0.32 -10.99
C GLN A 214 17.64 1.17 -11.03
N ASP A 215 16.65 2.07 -11.28
CA ASP A 215 16.86 3.51 -11.35
C ASP A 215 16.92 4.18 -9.96
N LEU A 216 16.60 3.43 -8.90
CA LEU A 216 16.71 3.90 -7.52
C LEU A 216 18.07 3.47 -6.94
N PRO A 217 18.64 4.24 -6.00
CA PRO A 217 19.88 3.87 -5.33
C PRO A 217 19.65 2.76 -4.31
N LEU A 218 19.16 1.60 -4.78
CA LEU A 218 18.87 0.40 -3.99
C LEU A 218 19.77 -0.75 -4.43
N GLU A 219 20.09 -1.62 -3.50
CA GLU A 219 20.87 -2.85 -3.67
C GLU A 219 20.29 -3.97 -2.80
N GLU A 220 20.83 -5.17 -2.87
CA GLU A 220 20.38 -6.32 -2.09
C GLU A 220 18.86 -6.57 -2.19
N VAL A 221 18.27 -6.35 -3.39
CA VAL A 221 16.83 -6.50 -3.58
C VAL A 221 16.44 -7.98 -3.51
N GLN A 222 15.61 -8.33 -2.54
CA GLN A 222 15.11 -9.68 -2.30
C GLN A 222 13.59 -9.71 -2.31
N GLU A 223 13.02 -10.65 -3.05
CA GLU A 223 11.59 -10.93 -3.05
C GLU A 223 11.33 -12.20 -2.20
N VAL A 224 10.57 -12.05 -1.12
CA VAL A 224 10.27 -13.12 -0.17
C VAL A 224 8.77 -13.44 -0.24
N VAL A 225 8.44 -14.70 -0.44
CA VAL A 225 7.04 -15.16 -0.37
C VAL A 225 6.49 -14.89 1.03
N TRP A 226 5.36 -14.20 1.10
CA TRP A 226 4.80 -13.83 2.41
C TRP A 226 3.37 -14.32 2.59
N GLU A 227 2.41 -13.72 1.92
CA GLU A 227 1.00 -14.09 2.00
C GLU A 227 0.50 -14.65 0.65
N VAL A 228 -0.76 -15.10 0.63
CA VAL A 228 -1.37 -15.63 -0.61
C VAL A 228 -1.33 -14.61 -1.74
N ASN A 229 -1.55 -13.34 -1.42
CA ASN A 229 -1.70 -12.26 -2.38
C ASN A 229 -0.53 -11.27 -2.40
N TYR A 230 0.50 -11.48 -1.58
CA TYR A 230 1.63 -10.55 -1.47
C TYR A 230 2.96 -11.25 -1.32
N ASP A 231 3.97 -10.73 -1.97
CA ASP A 231 5.38 -10.97 -1.65
C ASP A 231 5.94 -9.74 -0.90
N GLN A 232 6.81 -9.97 0.07
CA GLN A 232 7.64 -8.91 0.64
C GLN A 232 8.81 -8.61 -0.28
N VAL A 233 9.15 -7.34 -0.40
CA VAL A 233 10.37 -6.87 -1.08
C VAL A 233 11.23 -6.14 -0.08
N TRP A 234 12.40 -6.69 0.16
CA TRP A 234 13.46 -6.08 0.96
C TRP A 234 14.51 -5.50 0.05
N ALA A 235 14.96 -4.30 0.35
CA ALA A 235 16.06 -3.67 -0.37
C ALA A 235 16.87 -2.79 0.59
N ARG A 236 18.12 -2.52 0.25
CA ARG A 236 19.00 -1.67 1.03
C ARG A 236 19.36 -0.43 0.24
N ARG A 237 19.33 0.75 0.85
CA ARG A 237 19.82 1.95 0.17
C ARG A 237 21.33 1.90 0.07
N ARG A 238 21.86 2.11 -1.14
CA ARG A 238 23.31 2.22 -1.37
C ARG A 238 23.93 3.31 -0.48
N ALA A 239 25.19 3.07 -0.08
CA ALA A 239 25.97 3.99 0.75
C ALA A 239 26.24 5.34 0.05
#